data_09e2d1afa8b27746e226f26b9eee1fe1
#
_entry.id   09e2d1afa8b27746e226f26b9eee1fe1
#
_cell.length_a   1.000
_cell.length_b   1.000
_cell.length_c   1.000
_cell.angle_alpha   90.00
_cell.angle_beta   90.00
_cell.angle_gamma   90.00
#
_symmetry.space_group_name_H-M   'P 1'
#
loop_
_entity.id
_entity.type
_entity.pdbx_description
1 polymer ?
#
loop_
_entity_poly.entity_id
_entity_poly.type
_entity_poly.pdbx_seq_one_letter_code
_entity_poly.pdbx_strand_id
1 'polypeptide(L)' 'GSEMCIRDRMVGEVLGLMKELADDGMTMVVVTHEMGFAREVATRVLFIDEGQVKESNTPQEFFENPQHPRLKEFLSKVL' A
#
# COMPACT_ATOMS: atom_id res chain seq x y z
N GLY A 1 10.02 2.80 21.24
CA GLY A 1 11.21 3.52 21.36
C GLY A 1 12.21 3.22 20.28
N SER A 2 13.39 2.82 20.69
CA SER A 2 14.48 2.60 19.73
C SER A 2 14.20 1.45 18.76
N GLU A 3 13.48 0.44 19.21
CA GLU A 3 13.14 -0.67 18.33
C GLU A 3 12.25 -0.22 17.18
N MET A 4 11.30 0.66 17.47
CA MET A 4 10.42 1.18 16.43
C MET A 4 11.21 2.00 15.41
N CYS A 5 12.17 2.78 15.86
CA CYS A 5 13.02 3.55 14.94
C CYS A 5 13.84 2.65 14.04
N ILE A 6 14.39 1.57 14.58
CA ILE A 6 15.15 0.61 13.79
C ILE A 6 14.25 -0.10 12.80
N ARG A 7 13.06 -0.48 13.26
CA ARG A 7 12.08 -1.16 12.42
C ARG A 7 11.64 -0.27 11.26
N ASP A 8 11.38 1.00 11.54
CA ASP A 8 10.98 1.95 10.50
C ASP A 8 12.09 2.13 9.47
N ARG A 9 13.34 2.16 9.91
CA ARG A 9 14.47 2.29 9.01
C ARG A 9 14.58 1.07 8.10
N MET A 10 14.44 -0.13 8.67
CA MET A 10 14.50 -1.36 7.89
C MET A 10 13.36 -1.44 6.87
N VAL A 11 12.16 -1.05 7.28
CA VAL A 11 11.02 -1.01 6.37
C VAL A 11 11.31 -0.06 5.21
N GLY A 12 11.87 1.11 5.49
CA GLY A 12 12.20 2.07 4.44
C GLY A 12 13.20 1.54 3.44
N GLU A 13 14.22 0.80 3.92
CA GLU A 13 15.22 0.21 3.04
C GLU A 13 14.61 -0.89 2.15
N VAL A 14 13.76 -1.73 2.74
CA VAL A 14 13.09 -2.80 1.98
C VAL A 14 12.16 -2.20 0.93
N LEU A 15 11.39 -1.19 1.30
CA LEU A 15 10.47 -0.54 0.38
C LEU A 15 11.24 0.14 -0.77
N GLY A 16 12.39 0.74 -0.48
CA GLY A 16 13.23 1.34 -1.50
C GLY A 16 13.72 0.32 -2.52
N LEU A 17 14.14 -0.86 -2.04
CA LEU A 17 14.56 -1.93 -2.92
C LEU A 17 13.41 -2.44 -3.78
N MET A 18 12.23 -2.59 -3.18
CA MET A 18 11.05 -3.03 -3.92
C MET A 18 10.65 -2.03 -5.00
N LYS A 19 10.82 -0.74 -4.72
CA LYS A 19 10.55 0.30 -5.70
C LYS A 19 11.49 0.18 -6.90
N GLU A 20 12.77 -0.08 -6.65
CA GLU A 20 13.74 -0.28 -7.72
C GLU A 20 13.38 -1.48 -8.59
N LEU A 21 12.96 -2.58 -7.96
CA LEU A 21 12.55 -3.78 -8.70
C LEU A 21 11.29 -3.51 -9.54
N ALA A 22 10.36 -2.75 -9.01
CA ALA A 22 9.16 -2.39 -9.75
C ALA A 22 9.50 -1.51 -10.95
N ASP A 23 10.43 -0.57 -10.79
CA ASP A 23 10.87 0.29 -11.87
C ASP A 23 11.56 -0.50 -12.99
N ASP A 24 12.16 -1.64 -12.64
CA ASP A 24 12.77 -2.53 -13.62
C ASP A 24 11.75 -3.40 -14.36
N GLY A 25 10.48 -3.23 -14.06
CA GLY A 25 9.42 -3.95 -14.76
C GLY A 25 9.04 -5.29 -14.14
N MET A 26 9.52 -5.58 -12.92
CA MET A 26 9.19 -6.82 -12.24
C MET A 26 7.74 -6.84 -11.79
N THR A 27 7.05 -7.94 -12.07
CA THR A 27 5.68 -8.13 -11.58
C THR A 27 5.72 -8.62 -10.14
N MET A 28 5.09 -7.87 -9.24
CA MET A 28 5.08 -8.20 -7.81
C MET A 28 3.69 -8.02 -7.22
N VAL A 29 3.36 -8.90 -6.29
CA VAL A 29 2.17 -8.73 -5.43
C VAL A 29 2.69 -8.48 -4.03
N VAL A 30 2.31 -7.34 -3.45
CA VAL A 30 2.80 -6.91 -2.14
C VAL A 30 1.63 -6.73 -1.20
N VAL A 31 1.70 -7.37 -0.04
CA VAL A 31 0.71 -7.17 1.02
C VAL A 31 1.33 -6.22 2.03
N THR A 32 0.70 -5.06 2.21
CA THR A 32 1.27 -4.04 3.08
C THR A 32 0.18 -3.14 3.65
N HIS A 33 0.45 -2.53 4.77
CA HIS A 33 -0.37 -1.45 5.31
C HIS A 33 0.36 -0.10 5.23
N GLU A 34 1.48 -0.07 4.51
CA GLU A 34 2.22 1.16 4.25
C GLU A 34 1.58 1.88 3.05
N MET A 35 0.66 2.78 3.35
CA MET A 35 -0.15 3.42 2.30
C MET A 35 0.67 4.34 1.42
N GLY A 36 1.65 5.03 1.97
CA GLY A 36 2.53 5.89 1.17
C GLY A 36 3.29 5.12 0.11
N PHE A 37 3.81 3.95 0.48
CA PHE A 37 4.51 3.09 -0.45
C PHE A 37 3.56 2.57 -1.54
N ALA A 38 2.39 2.08 -1.15
CA ALA A 38 1.42 1.57 -2.11
C ALA A 38 1.02 2.65 -3.11
N ARG A 39 0.79 3.87 -2.63
CA ARG A 39 0.41 4.97 -3.49
C ARG A 39 1.51 5.34 -4.49
N GLU A 40 2.76 5.27 -4.06
CA GLU A 40 3.89 5.68 -4.88
C GLU A 40 4.28 4.64 -5.94
N VAL A 41 4.23 3.36 -5.58
CA VAL A 41 4.85 2.30 -6.38
C VAL A 41 3.85 1.41 -7.11
N ALA A 42 2.67 1.20 -6.54
CA ALA A 42 1.72 0.27 -7.11
C ALA A 42 1.15 0.77 -8.43
N THR A 43 0.90 -0.16 -9.34
CA THR A 43 0.16 0.11 -10.57
C THR A 43 -1.32 -0.20 -10.37
N ARG A 44 -1.63 -1.06 -9.37
CA ARG A 44 -3.00 -1.38 -9.01
C ARG A 44 -3.04 -1.74 -7.54
N VAL A 45 -4.07 -1.27 -6.85
CA VAL A 45 -4.25 -1.50 -5.43
C VAL A 45 -5.54 -2.26 -5.19
N LEU A 46 -5.47 -3.27 -4.33
CA LEU A 46 -6.62 -4.08 -3.96
C LEU A 46 -6.88 -3.91 -2.47
N PHE A 47 -8.14 -3.72 -2.10
CA PHE A 47 -8.55 -3.73 -0.70
C PHE A 47 -9.24 -5.06 -0.41
N ILE A 48 -8.65 -5.83 0.50
CA ILE A 48 -9.17 -7.15 0.85
C ILE A 48 -9.68 -7.08 2.29
N ASP A 49 -10.93 -7.50 2.49
CA ASP A 49 -11.55 -7.53 3.79
C ASP A 49 -12.49 -8.73 3.83
N GLU A 50 -12.54 -9.42 4.97
CA GLU A 50 -13.37 -10.61 5.15
C GLU A 50 -13.10 -11.68 4.08
N GLY A 51 -11.84 -11.81 3.66
CA GLY A 51 -11.44 -12.79 2.66
C GLY A 51 -11.90 -12.49 1.25
N GLN A 52 -12.37 -11.28 0.99
CA GLN A 52 -12.89 -10.88 -0.31
C GLN A 52 -12.23 -9.59 -0.78
N VAL A 53 -12.08 -9.44 -2.09
CA VAL A 53 -11.62 -8.20 -2.69
C VAL A 53 -12.80 -7.24 -2.72
N LYS A 54 -12.75 -6.21 -1.89
CA LYS A 54 -13.84 -5.23 -1.78
C LYS A 54 -13.69 -4.10 -2.79
N GLU A 55 -12.48 -3.75 -3.14
CA GLU A 55 -12.23 -2.72 -4.14
C GLU A 55 -10.90 -2.99 -4.85
N SER A 56 -10.83 -2.64 -6.13
CA SER A 56 -9.63 -2.77 -6.96
C SER A 56 -9.60 -1.59 -7.90
N ASN A 57 -8.49 -0.82 -7.86
CA ASN A 57 -8.38 0.36 -8.71
C ASN A 57 -6.93 0.81 -8.82
N THR A 58 -6.70 1.83 -9.66
CA THR A 58 -5.40 2.48 -9.71
C THR A 58 -5.13 3.18 -8.38
N PRO A 59 -3.85 3.43 -8.03
CA PRO A 59 -3.56 4.10 -6.76
C PRO A 59 -4.25 5.44 -6.62
N GLN A 60 -4.30 6.22 -7.68
CA GLN A 60 -4.93 7.53 -7.64
C GLN A 60 -6.41 7.44 -7.26
N GLU A 61 -7.16 6.60 -7.99
CA GLU A 61 -8.59 6.43 -7.72
C GLU A 61 -8.84 5.77 -6.37
N PHE A 62 -8.00 4.80 -6.01
CA PHE A 62 -8.14 4.06 -4.75
C PHE A 62 -8.05 5.01 -3.55
N PHE A 63 -7.07 5.91 -3.54
CA PHE A 63 -6.85 6.79 -2.40
C PHE A 63 -7.65 8.09 -2.46
N GLU A 64 -7.88 8.63 -3.63
CA GLU A 64 -8.57 9.90 -3.79
C GLU A 64 -10.07 9.77 -3.93
N ASN A 65 -10.54 8.66 -4.50
CA ASN A 65 -11.97 8.46 -4.76
C ASN A 65 -12.41 7.03 -4.41
N PRO A 66 -12.21 6.58 -3.16
CA PRO A 66 -12.63 5.24 -2.77
C PRO A 66 -14.15 5.10 -2.86
N GLN A 67 -14.61 3.95 -3.34
CA GLN A 67 -16.03 3.70 -3.56
C GLN A 67 -16.66 2.86 -2.46
N HIS A 68 -15.91 1.87 -1.93
CA HIS A 68 -16.47 0.97 -0.93
C HIS A 68 -16.48 1.63 0.45
N PRO A 69 -17.60 1.54 1.19
CA PRO A 69 -17.68 2.17 2.52
C PRO A 69 -16.60 1.69 3.49
N ARG A 70 -16.28 0.40 3.46
CA ARG A 70 -15.22 -0.15 4.34
C ARG A 70 -13.86 0.44 4.00
N LEU A 71 -13.59 0.66 2.73
CA LEU A 71 -12.33 1.28 2.33
C LEU A 71 -12.27 2.74 2.79
N LYS A 72 -13.37 3.46 2.65
CA LYS A 72 -13.43 4.85 3.13
C LYS A 72 -13.15 4.93 4.62
N GLU A 73 -13.73 4.03 5.39
CA GLU A 73 -13.51 3.96 6.83
C GLU A 73 -12.05 3.65 7.15
N PHE A 74 -11.49 2.66 6.46
CA PHE A 74 -10.09 2.26 6.65
C PHE A 74 -9.14 3.42 6.35
N LEU A 75 -9.31 4.08 5.21
CA LEU A 75 -8.44 5.18 4.82
C LEU A 75 -8.54 6.36 5.76
N SER A 76 -9.72 6.62 6.32
CA SER A 76 -9.89 7.71 7.28
C SER A 76 -9.11 7.46 8.57
N LYS A 77 -8.81 6.21 8.88
CA LYS A 77 -8.07 5.85 10.10
C LYS A 77 -6.56 5.83 9.89
N VAL A 78 -6.10 5.47 8.69
CA VAL A 78 -4.66 5.32 8.43
C VAL A 78 -4.06 6.51 7.70
N LEU A 79 -4.86 7.35 7.12
CA LEU A 79 -4.44 8.59 6.51
C LEU A 79 -4.89 9.77 7.38
#